data_aa908598132f5dc233f3d1f41c0da1cd
#
_entry.id   aa908598132f5dc233f3d1f41c0da1cd
#
_cell.length_a   1.000
_cell.length_b   1.000
_cell.length_c   1.000
_cell.angle_alpha   90.00
_cell.angle_beta   90.00
_cell.angle_gamma   90.00
#
_symmetry.space_group_name_H-M   'P 1'
#
loop_
_entity.id
_entity.type
_entity.pdbx_description
1 polymer ?
#
loop_
_entity_poly.entity_id
_entity_poly.type
_entity_poly.pdbx_seq_one_letter_code
_entity_poly.pdbx_strand_id
1 'polypeptide(L)'
;MGASVGIGALVIGTSLLLVFAIAIQTLDDRLDASLEIIDEAADAAPEIRIDDATLWEGAVLSVTVASNGSGYQNGTLTTSGGTGGFLGGFTVDASGGIETVYITIRGNYSSAPTVIVDPTGQPGAASGATFTVDIGNFIYANMTNVGSTTVGLADGWIFLDGSSGPAPTNLASAYTPSINSTNWYPGETIAMEWPEDGASSYERIALTVLGQTVGLPLA
;
A
#
# COMPACT_ATOMS: atom_id res chain seq x y z
N MET A 1 61.37 48.91 -35.07
CA MET A 1 60.72 47.55 -35.26
C MET A 1 60.27 46.88 -33.95
N GLY A 2 60.25 47.56 -32.78
CA GLY A 2 59.88 46.94 -31.50
C GLY A 2 58.40 46.91 -31.13
N ALA A 3 57.59 47.83 -31.69
CA ALA A 3 56.19 47.97 -31.23
C ALA A 3 55.25 46.88 -31.78
N SER A 4 55.46 46.31 -32.97
CA SER A 4 54.62 45.26 -33.56
C SER A 4 54.79 43.93 -32.85
N VAL A 5 55.94 43.60 -32.31
CA VAL A 5 56.20 42.36 -31.55
C VAL A 5 55.48 42.40 -30.20
N GLY A 6 55.41 43.61 -29.54
CA GLY A 6 54.73 43.74 -28.28
C GLY A 6 53.20 43.57 -28.38
N ILE A 7 52.59 44.07 -29.46
CA ILE A 7 51.17 43.95 -29.72
C ILE A 7 50.78 42.47 -30.02
N GLY A 8 51.58 41.79 -30.82
CA GLY A 8 51.34 40.36 -31.10
C GLY A 8 51.46 39.50 -29.86
N ALA A 9 52.43 39.74 -28.99
CA ALA A 9 52.58 39.01 -27.71
C ALA A 9 51.40 39.26 -26.76
N LEU A 10 50.88 40.50 -26.72
CA LEU A 10 49.72 40.86 -25.90
C LEU A 10 48.45 40.13 -26.38
N VAL A 11 48.22 40.10 -27.68
CA VAL A 11 47.04 39.41 -28.27
C VAL A 11 47.10 37.91 -28.01
N ILE A 12 48.27 37.30 -28.19
CA ILE A 12 48.40 35.86 -27.93
C ILE A 12 48.25 35.59 -26.42
N GLY A 13 48.83 36.40 -25.56
CA GLY A 13 48.71 36.23 -24.10
C GLY A 13 47.29 36.38 -23.60
N THR A 14 46.53 37.37 -24.08
CA THR A 14 45.13 37.56 -23.71
C THR A 14 44.23 36.45 -24.25
N SER A 15 44.46 35.96 -25.49
CA SER A 15 43.71 34.84 -26.06
C SER A 15 43.98 33.55 -25.28
N LEU A 16 45.20 33.31 -24.85
CA LEU A 16 45.57 32.13 -24.09
C LEU A 16 44.95 32.15 -22.67
N LEU A 17 44.94 33.34 -22.01
CA LEU A 17 44.25 33.54 -20.76
C LEU A 17 42.74 33.32 -20.87
N LEU A 18 42.10 33.76 -21.97
CA LEU A 18 40.67 33.55 -22.20
C LEU A 18 40.35 32.07 -22.37
N VAL A 19 41.16 31.36 -23.18
CA VAL A 19 41.02 29.90 -23.37
C VAL A 19 41.20 29.17 -22.06
N PHE A 20 42.15 29.57 -21.24
CA PHE A 20 42.41 28.97 -19.93
C PHE A 20 41.25 29.22 -18.95
N ALA A 21 40.68 30.43 -18.95
CA ALA A 21 39.53 30.79 -18.13
C ALA A 21 38.31 29.95 -18.50
N ILE A 22 38.03 29.79 -19.82
CA ILE A 22 36.93 28.94 -20.32
C ILE A 22 37.16 27.46 -19.95
N ALA A 23 38.40 26.99 -20.05
CA ALA A 23 38.73 25.61 -19.69
C ALA A 23 38.52 25.34 -18.18
N ILE A 24 38.88 26.26 -17.31
CA ILE A 24 38.66 26.17 -15.86
C ILE A 24 37.16 26.17 -15.58
N GLN A 25 36.40 27.09 -16.18
CA GLN A 25 34.95 27.18 -15.99
C GLN A 25 34.24 25.89 -16.46
N THR A 26 34.68 25.30 -17.59
CA THR A 26 34.14 24.04 -18.06
C THR A 26 34.45 22.85 -17.14
N LEU A 27 35.61 22.91 -16.48
CA LEU A 27 36.01 21.91 -15.49
C LEU A 27 35.20 22.05 -14.18
N ASP A 28 34.98 23.25 -13.71
CA ASP A 28 34.11 23.53 -12.54
C ASP A 28 32.69 23.05 -12.80
N ASP A 29 32.09 23.42 -13.95
CA ASP A 29 30.73 22.97 -14.33
C ASP A 29 30.62 21.44 -14.41
N ARG A 30 31.66 20.77 -14.87
CA ARG A 30 31.68 19.29 -14.93
C ARG A 30 31.88 18.66 -13.55
N LEU A 31 32.64 19.27 -12.68
CA LEU A 31 32.83 18.80 -11.32
C LEU A 31 31.53 18.94 -10.53
N ASP A 32 30.84 20.08 -10.64
CA ASP A 32 29.56 20.32 -9.98
C ASP A 32 28.50 19.33 -10.46
N ALA A 33 28.38 19.10 -11.80
CA ALA A 33 27.48 18.10 -12.34
C ALA A 33 27.82 16.67 -11.89
N SER A 34 29.13 16.36 -11.72
CA SER A 34 29.56 15.05 -11.23
C SER A 34 29.27 14.86 -9.75
N LEU A 35 29.40 15.92 -8.96
CA LEU A 35 29.07 15.91 -7.53
C LEU A 35 27.56 15.76 -7.33
N GLU A 36 26.74 16.45 -8.14
CA GLU A 36 25.28 16.31 -8.11
C GLU A 36 24.83 14.86 -8.43
N ILE A 37 25.44 14.23 -9.45
CA ILE A 37 25.17 12.82 -9.78
C ILE A 37 25.62 11.87 -8.65
N ILE A 38 26.74 12.16 -7.99
CA ILE A 38 27.22 11.34 -6.86
C ILE A 38 26.31 11.52 -5.64
N ASP A 39 25.83 12.73 -5.38
CA ASP A 39 24.93 13.04 -4.26
C ASP A 39 23.56 12.38 -4.49
N GLU A 40 23.03 12.43 -5.73
CA GLU A 40 21.80 11.74 -6.13
C GLU A 40 21.96 10.21 -6.10
N ALA A 41 23.12 9.68 -6.45
CA ALA A 41 23.43 8.24 -6.36
C ALA A 41 23.71 7.77 -4.92
N ALA A 42 24.10 8.68 -4.03
CA ALA A 42 24.35 8.42 -2.62
C ALA A 42 23.07 8.44 -1.78
N ASP A 43 21.99 9.03 -2.29
CA ASP A 43 20.67 8.86 -1.70
C ASP A 43 20.31 7.37 -1.78
N ALA A 44 20.39 6.72 -0.61
CA ALA A 44 20.13 5.29 -0.51
C ALA A 44 18.72 5.03 -1.04
N ALA A 45 18.64 4.37 -2.18
CA ALA A 45 17.37 3.96 -2.75
C ALA A 45 16.58 3.17 -1.69
N PRO A 46 15.26 3.40 -1.56
CA PRO A 46 14.46 2.64 -0.63
C PRO A 46 14.55 1.16 -1.02
N GLU A 47 14.87 0.31 -0.09
CA GLU A 47 14.84 -1.13 -0.30
C GLU A 47 13.57 -1.67 0.34
N ILE A 48 12.66 -2.18 -0.50
CA ILE A 48 11.37 -2.71 -0.09
C ILE A 48 11.27 -4.19 -0.43
N ARG A 49 10.52 -4.93 0.38
CA ARG A 49 10.27 -6.35 0.18
C ARG A 49 8.80 -6.68 0.44
N ILE A 50 8.22 -7.52 -0.40
CA ILE A 50 6.95 -8.19 -0.11
C ILE A 50 7.29 -9.50 0.58
N ASP A 51 6.90 -9.63 1.85
CA ASP A 51 7.23 -10.81 2.67
C ASP A 51 6.27 -11.97 2.41
N ASP A 52 5.00 -11.64 2.21
CA ASP A 52 3.92 -12.59 1.98
C ASP A 52 2.79 -11.92 1.18
N ALA A 53 2.14 -12.69 0.30
CA ALA A 53 0.99 -12.24 -0.46
C ALA A 53 0.05 -13.40 -0.76
N THR A 54 -1.20 -13.28 -0.36
CA THR A 54 -2.22 -14.34 -0.48
C THR A 54 -3.48 -13.78 -1.11
N LEU A 55 -4.06 -14.53 -2.06
CA LEU A 55 -5.37 -14.29 -2.63
C LEU A 55 -6.39 -15.25 -2.00
N TRP A 56 -7.40 -14.70 -1.33
CA TRP A 56 -8.52 -15.46 -0.81
C TRP A 56 -9.74 -15.26 -1.72
N GLU A 57 -10.10 -16.30 -2.45
CA GLU A 57 -11.28 -16.31 -3.28
C GLU A 57 -12.52 -16.57 -2.44
N GLY A 58 -13.63 -15.87 -2.75
CA GLY A 58 -14.89 -16.03 -2.04
C GLY A 58 -14.86 -15.57 -0.58
N ALA A 59 -13.98 -14.67 -0.24
CA ALA A 59 -13.92 -14.04 1.09
C ALA A 59 -15.14 -13.15 1.33
N VAL A 60 -15.61 -13.06 2.57
CA VAL A 60 -16.60 -12.06 2.96
C VAL A 60 -15.91 -10.68 2.95
N LEU A 61 -16.32 -9.82 2.02
CA LEU A 61 -15.79 -8.47 1.88
C LEU A 61 -16.45 -7.51 2.86
N SER A 62 -17.77 -7.58 2.95
CA SER A 62 -18.55 -6.73 3.85
C SER A 62 -19.74 -7.48 4.48
N VAL A 63 -20.13 -7.03 5.66
CA VAL A 63 -21.36 -7.42 6.34
C VAL A 63 -22.09 -6.14 6.74
N THR A 64 -23.26 -5.92 6.17
CA THR A 64 -24.10 -4.75 6.44
C THR A 64 -25.31 -5.15 7.27
N VAL A 65 -25.64 -4.38 8.29
CA VAL A 65 -26.83 -4.56 9.11
C VAL A 65 -28.06 -4.14 8.31
N ALA A 66 -28.90 -5.09 7.90
CA ALA A 66 -30.16 -4.82 7.22
C ALA A 66 -31.29 -4.54 8.20
N SER A 67 -31.29 -5.19 9.36
CA SER A 67 -32.15 -4.89 10.50
C SER A 67 -31.37 -5.03 11.80
N ASN A 68 -31.43 -4.01 12.66
CA ASN A 68 -30.66 -3.96 13.91
C ASN A 68 -31.15 -4.96 14.97
N GLY A 69 -32.42 -5.41 14.87
CA GLY A 69 -33.04 -6.20 15.93
C GLY A 69 -33.15 -5.47 17.25
N SER A 70 -33.30 -6.21 18.33
CA SER A 70 -33.34 -5.65 19.69
C SER A 70 -32.98 -6.68 20.75
N GLY A 71 -32.57 -6.20 21.92
CA GLY A 71 -32.29 -7.03 23.09
C GLY A 71 -30.97 -7.78 23.04
N TYR A 72 -30.09 -7.46 22.08
CA TYR A 72 -28.75 -8.03 21.98
C TYR A 72 -27.78 -7.40 22.98
N GLN A 73 -26.70 -8.11 23.24
CA GLN A 73 -25.47 -7.60 23.86
C GLN A 73 -24.32 -7.78 22.86
N ASN A 74 -23.23 -7.02 23.05
CA ASN A 74 -22.03 -7.19 22.23
C ASN A 74 -21.66 -8.67 22.12
N GLY A 75 -21.34 -9.12 20.91
CA GLY A 75 -21.13 -10.54 20.68
C GLY A 75 -20.45 -10.84 19.35
N THR A 76 -20.58 -12.08 18.96
CA THR A 76 -19.98 -12.62 17.75
C THR A 76 -21.00 -12.93 16.68
N LEU A 77 -20.55 -12.84 15.42
CA LEU A 77 -21.28 -13.26 14.24
C LEU A 77 -20.67 -14.53 13.68
N THR A 78 -21.49 -15.43 13.22
CA THR A 78 -21.11 -16.67 12.56
C THR A 78 -22.00 -16.91 11.35
N THR A 79 -21.78 -18.00 10.61
CA THR A 79 -22.65 -18.38 9.50
C THR A 79 -23.62 -19.47 9.90
N SER A 80 -24.82 -19.43 9.35
CA SER A 80 -25.79 -20.50 9.49
C SER A 80 -25.21 -21.80 8.91
N GLY A 81 -25.12 -22.85 9.74
CA GLY A 81 -24.52 -24.11 9.34
C GLY A 81 -23.00 -24.25 9.62
N GLY A 82 -22.32 -23.18 10.08
CA GLY A 82 -20.93 -23.24 10.56
C GLY A 82 -19.88 -23.60 9.51
N THR A 83 -20.23 -23.56 8.22
CA THR A 83 -19.32 -23.85 7.11
C THR A 83 -18.60 -22.59 6.63
N GLY A 84 -17.44 -22.76 5.99
CA GLY A 84 -16.71 -21.67 5.33
C GLY A 84 -15.83 -20.80 6.25
N GLY A 85 -15.96 -20.94 7.58
CA GLY A 85 -15.00 -20.35 8.53
C GLY A 85 -15.12 -18.86 8.80
N PHE A 86 -16.22 -18.17 8.41
CA PHE A 86 -16.43 -16.77 8.75
C PHE A 86 -16.59 -16.57 10.27
N LEU A 87 -15.94 -15.53 10.78
CA LEU A 87 -16.12 -15.04 12.15
C LEU A 87 -16.14 -13.52 12.12
N GLY A 88 -17.11 -12.93 12.78
CA GLY A 88 -17.21 -11.49 12.98
C GLY A 88 -17.60 -11.15 14.40
N GLY A 89 -17.68 -9.85 14.67
CA GLY A 89 -18.20 -9.35 15.92
C GLY A 89 -19.11 -8.15 15.68
N PHE A 90 -19.87 -7.77 16.72
CA PHE A 90 -20.75 -6.62 16.65
C PHE A 90 -20.82 -5.89 18.00
N THR A 91 -21.17 -4.61 17.92
CA THR A 91 -21.54 -3.80 19.09
C THR A 91 -22.99 -3.40 18.99
N VAL A 92 -23.60 -3.09 20.14
CA VAL A 92 -25.00 -2.69 20.24
C VAL A 92 -25.13 -1.27 20.76
N ASP A 93 -26.24 -0.64 20.38
CA ASP A 93 -26.68 0.63 20.96
C ASP A 93 -27.29 0.46 22.36
N ALA A 94 -27.73 1.55 22.98
CA ALA A 94 -28.33 1.56 24.31
C ALA A 94 -29.67 0.80 24.41
N SER A 95 -30.30 0.51 23.26
CA SER A 95 -31.57 -0.26 23.17
C SER A 95 -31.35 -1.74 22.87
N GLY A 96 -30.10 -2.16 22.70
CA GLY A 96 -29.73 -3.52 22.34
C GLY A 96 -29.93 -3.82 20.85
N GLY A 97 -30.02 -2.81 19.99
CA GLY A 97 -29.96 -2.95 18.54
C GLY A 97 -28.49 -3.04 18.06
N ILE A 98 -28.22 -3.85 17.06
CA ILE A 98 -26.86 -3.96 16.48
C ILE A 98 -26.51 -2.66 15.75
N GLU A 99 -25.44 -2.00 16.18
CA GLU A 99 -24.98 -0.71 15.66
C GLU A 99 -23.79 -0.82 14.71
N THR A 100 -22.77 -1.60 15.09
CA THR A 100 -21.59 -1.81 14.25
C THR A 100 -21.26 -3.27 14.12
N VAL A 101 -20.68 -3.62 12.95
CA VAL A 101 -20.20 -4.97 12.65
C VAL A 101 -18.76 -4.87 12.20
N TYR A 102 -17.92 -5.83 12.62
CA TYR A 102 -16.56 -5.98 12.14
C TYR A 102 -16.25 -7.44 11.81
N ILE A 103 -15.40 -7.65 10.81
CA ILE A 103 -14.99 -8.97 10.35
C ILE A 103 -13.68 -9.34 11.04
N THR A 104 -13.61 -10.55 11.61
CA THR A 104 -12.40 -11.10 12.22
C THR A 104 -11.74 -12.15 11.31
N ILE A 105 -12.57 -13.02 10.71
CA ILE A 105 -12.13 -14.04 9.75
C ILE A 105 -13.11 -14.01 8.59
N ARG A 106 -12.59 -13.89 7.38
CA ARG A 106 -13.42 -13.70 6.17
C ARG A 106 -14.03 -14.98 5.65
N GLY A 107 -13.44 -16.12 5.92
CA GLY A 107 -13.90 -17.41 5.39
C GLY A 107 -13.67 -17.53 3.88
N ASN A 108 -14.24 -18.62 3.30
CA ASN A 108 -14.18 -18.93 1.87
C ASN A 108 -15.53 -19.49 1.43
N TYR A 109 -16.20 -18.82 0.49
CA TYR A 109 -17.58 -19.13 0.07
C TYR A 109 -17.73 -19.04 -1.43
N SER A 110 -18.42 -20.02 -2.01
CA SER A 110 -18.82 -19.99 -3.43
C SER A 110 -20.08 -19.15 -3.68
N SER A 111 -20.82 -18.81 -2.62
CA SER A 111 -21.99 -17.93 -2.65
C SER A 111 -22.15 -17.25 -1.29
N ALA A 112 -22.75 -16.05 -1.26
CA ALA A 112 -22.92 -15.28 -0.04
C ALA A 112 -23.56 -16.12 1.09
N PRO A 113 -22.86 -16.27 2.23
CA PRO A 113 -23.39 -17.03 3.35
C PRO A 113 -24.48 -16.26 4.09
N THR A 114 -25.35 -16.97 4.79
CA THR A 114 -26.28 -16.35 5.74
C THR A 114 -25.53 -16.12 7.05
N VAL A 115 -25.21 -14.85 7.35
CA VAL A 115 -24.60 -14.45 8.64
C VAL A 115 -25.70 -14.34 9.69
N ILE A 116 -25.42 -14.86 10.87
CA ILE A 116 -26.29 -14.86 12.04
C ILE A 116 -25.52 -14.43 13.29
N VAL A 117 -26.24 -13.95 14.29
CA VAL A 117 -25.68 -13.75 15.64
C VAL A 117 -25.43 -15.12 16.26
N ASP A 118 -24.24 -15.32 16.82
CA ASP A 118 -23.96 -16.49 17.65
C ASP A 118 -24.84 -16.40 18.93
N PRO A 119 -25.71 -17.38 19.18
CA PRO A 119 -26.60 -17.34 20.33
C PRO A 119 -25.86 -17.47 21.67
N THR A 120 -24.60 -17.88 21.66
CA THR A 120 -23.80 -18.10 22.87
C THR A 120 -23.63 -16.78 23.63
N GLY A 121 -24.15 -16.73 24.86
CA GLY A 121 -24.07 -15.52 25.70
C GLY A 121 -25.08 -14.44 25.37
N GLN A 122 -25.96 -14.62 24.38
CA GLN A 122 -27.01 -13.65 24.08
C GLN A 122 -28.23 -13.84 25.00
N PRO A 123 -28.91 -12.74 25.39
CA PRO A 123 -30.19 -12.83 26.11
C PRO A 123 -31.25 -13.58 25.28
N GLY A 124 -32.05 -14.42 25.92
CA GLY A 124 -33.05 -15.25 25.23
C GLY A 124 -34.16 -14.47 24.53
N ALA A 125 -34.29 -13.16 24.80
CA ALA A 125 -35.25 -12.25 24.15
C ALA A 125 -34.65 -11.53 22.92
N ALA A 126 -33.34 -11.66 22.68
CA ALA A 126 -32.67 -11.02 21.55
C ALA A 126 -33.16 -11.60 20.22
N SER A 127 -33.63 -10.74 19.31
CA SER A 127 -34.17 -11.19 18.02
C SER A 127 -34.25 -10.09 16.97
N GLY A 128 -34.46 -10.48 15.72
CA GLY A 128 -34.83 -9.60 14.63
C GLY A 128 -33.64 -8.98 13.86
N ALA A 129 -32.40 -9.26 14.24
CA ALA A 129 -31.25 -8.81 13.45
C ALA A 129 -31.13 -9.62 12.15
N THR A 130 -30.87 -8.91 11.05
CA THR A 130 -30.57 -9.51 9.74
C THR A 130 -29.41 -8.79 9.09
N PHE A 131 -28.68 -9.52 8.24
CA PHE A 131 -27.44 -9.02 7.60
C PHE A 131 -27.48 -9.26 6.10
N THR A 132 -26.87 -8.34 5.37
CA THR A 132 -26.50 -8.52 3.96
C THR A 132 -25.01 -8.75 3.88
N VAL A 133 -24.57 -9.67 3.03
CA VAL A 133 -23.17 -10.10 2.92
C VAL A 133 -22.74 -9.99 1.47
N ASP A 134 -21.63 -9.30 1.25
CA ASP A 134 -20.93 -9.29 -0.03
C ASP A 134 -19.72 -10.20 0.05
N ILE A 135 -19.51 -11.00 -0.98
CA ILE A 135 -18.34 -11.86 -1.13
C ILE A 135 -17.58 -11.51 -2.39
N GLY A 136 -16.29 -11.71 -2.38
CA GLY A 136 -15.43 -11.47 -3.52
C GLY A 136 -14.02 -11.97 -3.24
N ASN A 137 -13.05 -11.46 -4.00
CA ASN A 137 -11.65 -11.76 -3.77
C ASN A 137 -11.07 -10.79 -2.75
N PHE A 138 -10.19 -11.30 -1.91
CA PHE A 138 -9.52 -10.52 -0.89
C PHE A 138 -8.03 -10.80 -0.91
N ILE A 139 -7.25 -9.75 -1.10
CA ILE A 139 -5.79 -9.83 -1.14
C ILE A 139 -5.23 -9.33 0.18
N TYR A 140 -4.35 -10.13 0.74
CA TYR A 140 -3.57 -9.77 1.91
C TYR A 140 -2.10 -9.81 1.56
N ALA A 141 -1.35 -8.79 1.94
CA ALA A 141 0.10 -8.77 1.76
C ALA A 141 0.80 -8.08 2.93
N ASN A 142 1.93 -8.66 3.34
CA ASN A 142 2.88 -8.04 4.25
C ASN A 142 4.05 -7.49 3.46
N MET A 143 4.42 -6.25 3.73
CA MET A 143 5.49 -5.54 3.05
C MET A 143 6.40 -4.89 4.07
N THR A 144 7.71 -5.05 3.92
CA THR A 144 8.71 -4.50 4.85
C THR A 144 9.63 -3.52 4.12
N ASN A 145 9.82 -2.35 4.72
CA ASN A 145 10.90 -1.45 4.32
C ASN A 145 12.20 -1.98 4.93
N VAL A 146 13.00 -2.69 4.13
CA VAL A 146 14.27 -3.28 4.56
C VAL A 146 15.46 -2.34 4.31
N GLY A 147 15.21 -1.18 3.70
CA GLY A 147 16.20 -0.13 3.45
C GLY A 147 16.50 0.71 4.70
N SER A 148 17.30 1.74 4.50
CA SER A 148 17.67 2.71 5.54
C SER A 148 16.89 4.03 5.44
N THR A 149 16.07 4.19 4.40
CA THR A 149 15.37 5.44 4.07
C THR A 149 13.90 5.36 4.47
N THR A 150 13.37 6.42 5.05
CA THR A 150 11.93 6.55 5.30
C THR A 150 11.20 6.83 3.97
N VAL A 151 10.14 6.11 3.72
CA VAL A 151 9.32 6.21 2.51
C VAL A 151 7.98 6.86 2.83
N GLY A 152 7.54 7.83 2.02
CA GLY A 152 6.17 8.34 2.09
C GLY A 152 5.20 7.30 1.51
N LEU A 153 4.11 6.98 2.21
CA LEU A 153 3.11 6.05 1.68
C LEU A 153 2.47 6.56 0.37
N ALA A 154 2.43 7.88 0.18
CA ALA A 154 1.94 8.49 -1.06
C ALA A 154 2.86 8.26 -2.28
N ASP A 155 4.12 7.90 -2.05
CA ASP A 155 5.11 7.65 -3.10
C ASP A 155 5.11 6.19 -3.60
N GLY A 156 4.30 5.34 -2.96
CA GLY A 156 4.15 3.93 -3.30
C GLY A 156 2.91 3.66 -4.16
N TRP A 157 3.06 2.75 -5.13
CA TRP A 157 1.99 2.28 -6.01
C TRP A 157 1.96 0.77 -6.08
N ILE A 158 0.76 0.22 -5.96
CA ILE A 158 0.49 -1.21 -6.02
C ILE A 158 -0.18 -1.56 -7.34
N PHE A 159 0.29 -2.64 -7.91
CA PHE A 159 -0.20 -3.20 -9.16
C PHE A 159 -0.61 -4.65 -8.92
N LEU A 160 -1.80 -5.00 -9.37
CA LEU A 160 -2.24 -6.38 -9.48
C LEU A 160 -2.19 -6.77 -10.95
N ASP A 161 -1.54 -7.87 -11.28
CA ASP A 161 -1.50 -8.34 -12.65
C ASP A 161 -2.25 -9.68 -12.80
N GLY A 162 -3.02 -9.74 -13.85
CA GLY A 162 -3.88 -10.83 -14.22
C GLY A 162 -4.65 -10.44 -15.47
N SER A 163 -5.56 -11.28 -15.93
CA SER A 163 -6.32 -11.04 -17.19
C SER A 163 -7.22 -9.80 -17.17
N SER A 164 -7.43 -9.18 -16.03
CA SER A 164 -8.30 -8.00 -15.84
C SER A 164 -7.88 -7.16 -14.64
N GLY A 165 -6.58 -6.98 -14.44
CA GLY A 165 -6.06 -6.22 -13.30
C GLY A 165 -6.68 -4.84 -13.16
N PRO A 166 -6.96 -4.39 -11.94
CA PRO A 166 -7.44 -3.04 -11.66
C PRO A 166 -6.38 -2.00 -12.01
N ALA A 167 -6.80 -0.75 -12.07
CA ALA A 167 -5.87 0.36 -12.18
C ALA A 167 -4.88 0.34 -10.99
N PRO A 168 -3.63 0.84 -11.18
CA PRO A 168 -2.69 0.98 -10.09
C PRO A 168 -3.30 1.76 -8.92
N THR A 169 -3.08 1.29 -7.71
CA THR A 169 -3.61 1.91 -6.50
C THR A 169 -2.48 2.49 -5.67
N ASN A 170 -2.65 3.73 -5.20
CA ASN A 170 -1.67 4.35 -4.32
C ASN A 170 -1.64 3.65 -2.96
N LEU A 171 -0.44 3.40 -2.44
CA LEU A 171 -0.23 2.68 -1.18
C LEU A 171 -0.94 3.37 -0.01
N ALA A 172 -0.93 4.71 0.05
CA ALA A 172 -1.64 5.45 1.10
C ALA A 172 -3.16 5.28 1.06
N SER A 173 -3.73 4.96 -0.11
CA SER A 173 -5.17 4.70 -0.27
C SER A 173 -5.55 3.25 0.02
N ALA A 174 -4.65 2.32 -0.26
CA ALA A 174 -4.86 0.89 -0.07
C ALA A 174 -4.56 0.43 1.37
N TYR A 175 -3.60 1.09 2.02
CA TYR A 175 -3.23 0.78 3.40
C TYR A 175 -4.21 1.40 4.39
N THR A 176 -4.80 0.55 5.24
CA THR A 176 -5.60 1.00 6.39
C THR A 176 -4.78 0.79 7.65
N PRO A 177 -3.98 1.79 8.07
CA PRO A 177 -3.07 1.63 9.20
C PRO A 177 -3.84 1.55 10.52
N SER A 178 -3.37 0.69 11.41
CA SER A 178 -3.77 0.70 12.82
C SER A 178 -3.25 1.95 13.55
N ILE A 179 -2.23 2.60 13.00
CA ILE A 179 -1.62 3.84 13.46
C ILE A 179 -1.68 4.83 12.29
N ASN A 180 -2.15 6.05 12.54
CA ASN A 180 -2.27 7.08 11.51
C ASN A 180 -0.87 7.65 11.18
N SER A 181 -0.13 6.94 10.34
CA SER A 181 1.17 7.34 9.80
C SER A 181 1.08 7.58 8.30
N THR A 182 1.73 8.62 7.82
CA THR A 182 1.93 8.90 6.39
C THR A 182 3.28 8.40 5.89
N ASN A 183 4.12 7.90 6.80
CA ASN A 183 5.48 7.46 6.53
C ASN A 183 5.64 5.98 6.89
N TRP A 184 6.49 5.32 6.14
CA TRP A 184 6.90 3.94 6.30
C TRP A 184 8.39 3.91 6.66
N TYR A 185 8.69 3.59 7.91
CA TYR A 185 10.04 3.69 8.46
C TYR A 185 10.87 2.43 8.19
N PRO A 186 12.23 2.57 8.16
CA PRO A 186 13.13 1.43 8.09
C PRO A 186 12.85 0.35 9.13
N GLY A 187 12.77 -0.90 8.67
CA GLY A 187 12.46 -2.07 9.51
C GLY A 187 10.98 -2.24 9.84
N GLU A 188 10.11 -1.33 9.43
CA GLU A 188 8.67 -1.44 9.67
C GLU A 188 8.01 -2.35 8.63
N THR A 189 7.11 -3.22 9.09
CA THR A 189 6.24 -4.04 8.24
C THR A 189 4.83 -3.47 8.27
N ILE A 190 4.27 -3.22 7.09
CA ILE A 190 2.87 -2.84 6.91
C ILE A 190 2.08 -4.02 6.37
N ALA A 191 0.89 -4.24 6.96
CA ALA A 191 -0.07 -5.21 6.47
C ALA A 191 -1.07 -4.49 5.58
N MET A 192 -1.29 -5.03 4.39
CA MET A 192 -2.25 -4.52 3.43
C MET A 192 -3.39 -5.48 3.24
N GLU A 193 -4.58 -4.92 3.27
CA GLU A 193 -5.82 -5.62 3.03
C GLU A 193 -6.57 -4.96 1.89
N TRP A 194 -7.02 -5.76 0.94
CA TRP A 194 -7.56 -5.27 -0.32
C TRP A 194 -8.77 -6.08 -0.76
N PRO A 195 -9.98 -5.55 -0.56
CA PRO A 195 -11.17 -6.17 -1.09
C PRO A 195 -11.30 -5.90 -2.60
N GLU A 196 -11.60 -6.94 -3.37
CA GLU A 196 -11.87 -6.85 -4.79
C GLU A 196 -13.25 -7.42 -5.11
N ASP A 197 -14.11 -6.57 -5.67
CA ASP A 197 -15.42 -6.98 -6.15
C ASP A 197 -15.28 -7.76 -7.47
N GLY A 198 -15.67 -9.01 -7.47
CA GLY A 198 -15.78 -9.79 -8.69
C GLY A 198 -14.94 -11.06 -8.72
N ALA A 199 -14.99 -11.75 -9.85
CA ALA A 199 -14.34 -13.04 -10.11
C ALA A 199 -12.96 -12.88 -10.79
N SER A 200 -12.27 -11.75 -10.60
CA SER A 200 -10.96 -11.54 -11.18
C SER A 200 -9.92 -12.37 -10.45
N SER A 201 -9.22 -13.22 -11.18
CA SER A 201 -8.09 -13.98 -10.67
C SER A 201 -6.82 -13.17 -10.92
N TYR A 202 -6.09 -12.84 -9.86
CA TYR A 202 -4.80 -12.17 -9.93
C TYR A 202 -3.70 -13.19 -9.70
N GLU A 203 -2.62 -13.08 -10.44
CA GLU A 203 -1.49 -14.01 -10.36
C GLU A 203 -0.33 -13.42 -9.54
N ARG A 204 -0.25 -12.08 -9.49
CA ARG A 204 0.90 -11.40 -8.88
C ARG A 204 0.51 -10.04 -8.33
N ILE A 205 1.13 -9.69 -7.20
CA ILE A 205 1.18 -8.33 -6.68
C ILE A 205 2.56 -7.73 -6.96
N ALA A 206 2.61 -6.46 -7.32
CA ALA A 206 3.84 -5.69 -7.42
C ALA A 206 3.70 -4.35 -6.71
N LEU A 207 4.76 -3.93 -6.04
CA LEU A 207 4.86 -2.64 -5.36
C LEU A 207 6.00 -1.84 -5.98
N THR A 208 5.70 -0.61 -6.37
CA THR A 208 6.69 0.35 -6.86
C THR A 208 6.78 1.53 -5.92
N VAL A 209 7.98 1.86 -5.47
CA VAL A 209 8.26 2.99 -4.58
C VAL A 209 9.53 3.69 -5.06
N LEU A 210 9.44 5.01 -5.31
CA LEU A 210 10.58 5.84 -5.71
C LEU A 210 11.45 5.20 -6.81
N GLY A 211 10.80 4.59 -7.81
CA GLY A 211 11.48 3.96 -8.96
C GLY A 211 11.94 2.52 -8.75
N GLN A 212 11.88 1.98 -7.52
CA GLN A 212 12.09 0.54 -7.28
C GLN A 212 10.79 -0.23 -7.39
N THR A 213 10.85 -1.41 -8.00
CA THR A 213 9.71 -2.31 -8.14
C THR A 213 10.06 -3.70 -7.64
N VAL A 214 9.24 -4.22 -6.75
CA VAL A 214 9.30 -5.61 -6.28
C VAL A 214 7.97 -6.28 -6.57
N GLY A 215 7.98 -7.59 -6.85
CA GLY A 215 6.77 -8.35 -7.13
C GLY A 215 6.83 -9.73 -6.51
N LEU A 216 5.66 -10.26 -6.11
CA LEU A 216 5.51 -11.60 -5.58
C LEU A 216 4.29 -12.28 -6.21
N PRO A 217 4.35 -13.57 -6.59
CA PRO A 217 3.17 -14.34 -6.96
C PRO A 217 2.18 -14.38 -5.78
N LEU A 218 0.89 -14.34 -6.09
CA LEU A 218 -0.17 -14.57 -5.11
C LEU A 218 -0.33 -16.08 -4.89
N ALA A 219 -0.39 -16.49 -3.63
CA ALA A 219 -0.53 -17.89 -3.23
C ALA A 219 -1.99 -18.20 -2.80
#